data_a51bc68dd2559c4c3855aa0387564793
#
_entry.id   a51bc68dd2559c4c3855aa0387564793
#
_cell.length_a   1.000
_cell.length_b   1.000
_cell.length_c   1.000
_cell.angle_alpha   90.00
_cell.angle_beta   90.00
_cell.angle_gamma   90.00
#
_symmetry.space_group_name_H-M   'P 1'
#
loop_
_entity.id
_entity.type
_entity.pdbx_description
1 polymer ?
#
loop_
_entity_poly.entity_id
_entity_poly.type
_entity_poly.pdbx_seq_one_letter_code
_entity_poly.pdbx_strand_id
1 'polypeptide(L)'
;MNPIIDELEKSYLKETTPEANPGDTVKVFVRIVEGNKERIQAFEGTVIKKHGSGVNKTITVRKVFQGVGVERVFLLNSPRIDKITVLRKGDVRRSKLYYLRERSGKATRIKEKIEKRQTSHTLVSRSYCKGWKKAKRTIVVSGCGYWSYWCETAFFKQLW
;
A
#
# COMPACT_ATOMS: atom_id res chain seq x y z
N MET A 1 -9.14 -25.00 -18.94
CA MET A 1 -8.43 -24.01 -19.75
C MET A 1 -7.33 -24.70 -20.51
N ASN A 2 -6.92 -24.19 -21.65
CA ASN A 2 -5.87 -24.83 -22.46
C ASN A 2 -4.51 -24.45 -21.86
N PRO A 3 -3.64 -25.40 -21.46
CA PRO A 3 -2.36 -25.12 -20.79
C PRO A 3 -1.43 -24.24 -21.63
N ILE A 4 -1.51 -24.32 -22.96
CA ILE A 4 -0.72 -23.50 -23.88
C ILE A 4 -1.10 -22.01 -23.75
N ILE A 5 -2.40 -21.72 -23.60
CA ILE A 5 -2.89 -20.34 -23.44
C ILE A 5 -2.45 -19.78 -22.08
N ASP A 6 -2.54 -20.60 -21.02
CA ASP A 6 -2.13 -20.19 -19.68
C ASP A 6 -0.61 -19.87 -19.61
N GLU A 7 0.21 -20.58 -20.35
CA GLU A 7 1.65 -20.33 -20.44
C GLU A 7 1.95 -19.04 -21.20
N LEU A 8 1.27 -18.80 -22.30
CA LEU A 8 1.37 -17.54 -23.05
C LEU A 8 0.88 -16.34 -22.21
N GLU A 9 -0.24 -16.47 -21.49
CA GLU A 9 -0.71 -15.41 -20.62
C GLU A 9 0.29 -15.05 -19.51
N LYS A 10 0.97 -16.04 -18.93
CA LYS A 10 1.99 -15.80 -17.91
C LYS A 10 3.14 -14.93 -18.43
N SER A 11 3.55 -15.09 -19.69
CA SER A 11 4.64 -14.29 -20.28
C SER A 11 4.28 -12.80 -20.44
N TYR A 12 2.98 -12.47 -20.53
CA TYR A 12 2.50 -11.08 -20.65
C TYR A 12 2.10 -10.43 -19.33
N LEU A 13 2.10 -11.19 -18.23
CA LEU A 13 1.80 -10.63 -16.91
C LEU A 13 2.97 -9.78 -16.42
N LYS A 14 2.68 -8.55 -16.01
CA LYS A 14 3.67 -7.70 -15.33
C LYS A 14 3.84 -8.17 -13.88
N GLU A 15 5.07 -8.42 -13.46
CA GLU A 15 5.41 -8.84 -12.10
C GLU A 15 5.05 -7.79 -11.03
N THR A 16 5.12 -6.53 -11.36
CA THR A 16 4.95 -5.38 -10.43
C THR A 16 3.67 -4.60 -10.65
N THR A 17 2.52 -5.27 -10.82
CA THR A 17 1.24 -4.55 -10.85
C THR A 17 0.74 -4.31 -9.43
N PRO A 18 0.64 -3.06 -8.94
CA PRO A 18 0.07 -2.81 -7.62
C PRO A 18 -1.40 -3.23 -7.59
N GLU A 19 -1.80 -3.82 -6.47
CA GLU A 19 -3.20 -4.16 -6.25
C GLU A 19 -4.02 -2.91 -5.99
N ALA A 20 -4.67 -2.40 -7.03
CA ALA A 20 -5.67 -1.36 -6.91
C ALA A 20 -7.05 -2.00 -6.70
N ASN A 21 -7.72 -1.63 -5.62
CA ASN A 21 -9.06 -2.08 -5.27
C ASN A 21 -10.10 -0.99 -5.54
N PRO A 22 -11.38 -1.35 -5.73
CA PRO A 22 -12.44 -0.36 -5.84
C PRO A 22 -12.46 0.55 -4.58
N GLY A 23 -12.60 1.85 -4.79
CA GLY A 23 -12.55 2.85 -3.72
C GLY A 23 -11.20 3.50 -3.51
N ASP A 24 -10.12 2.90 -4.00
CA ASP A 24 -8.79 3.47 -3.88
C ASP A 24 -8.62 4.69 -4.79
N THR A 25 -7.88 5.70 -4.31
CA THR A 25 -7.42 6.80 -5.14
C THR A 25 -6.08 6.41 -5.74
N VAL A 26 -6.02 6.34 -7.07
CA VAL A 26 -4.84 5.91 -7.81
C VAL A 26 -4.37 6.99 -8.76
N LYS A 27 -3.07 6.99 -9.01
CA LYS A 27 -2.41 7.77 -10.04
C LYS A 27 -1.80 6.82 -11.06
N VAL A 28 -2.35 6.84 -12.27
CA VAL A 28 -1.93 6.00 -13.40
C VAL A 28 -1.07 6.81 -14.33
N PHE A 29 0.15 6.37 -14.58
CA PHE A 29 1.07 6.98 -15.53
C PHE A 29 0.95 6.27 -16.87
N VAL A 30 0.46 6.99 -17.87
CA VAL A 30 0.23 6.47 -19.21
C VAL A 30 1.25 7.06 -20.15
N ARG A 31 1.93 6.19 -20.89
CA ARG A 31 2.84 6.56 -21.97
C ARG A 31 2.03 6.87 -23.22
N ILE A 32 2.16 8.08 -23.73
CA ILE A 32 1.53 8.56 -24.95
C ILE A 32 2.64 8.77 -25.97
N VAL A 33 2.47 8.15 -27.13
CA VAL A 33 3.37 8.30 -28.28
C VAL A 33 2.66 9.20 -29.29
N GLU A 34 3.26 10.37 -29.58
CA GLU A 34 2.75 11.36 -30.52
C GLU A 34 3.82 11.60 -31.60
N GLY A 35 3.66 10.92 -32.73
CA GLY A 35 4.70 10.93 -33.78
C GLY A 35 6.02 10.35 -33.24
N ASN A 36 7.08 11.15 -33.26
CA ASN A 36 8.42 10.75 -32.79
C ASN A 36 8.69 11.12 -31.32
N LYS A 37 7.69 11.63 -30.58
CA LYS A 37 7.85 12.05 -29.20
C LYS A 37 7.05 11.15 -28.29
N GLU A 38 7.66 10.73 -27.19
CA GLU A 38 7.00 10.00 -26.12
C GLU A 38 6.86 10.89 -24.89
N ARG A 39 5.69 10.91 -24.30
CA ARG A 39 5.44 11.61 -23.03
C ARG A 39 4.64 10.78 -22.07
N ILE A 40 4.89 10.96 -20.77
CA ILE A 40 4.14 10.30 -19.72
C ILE A 40 3.10 11.26 -19.18
N GLN A 41 1.83 10.87 -19.27
CA GLN A 41 0.71 11.60 -18.71
C GLN A 41 0.17 10.88 -17.47
N ALA A 42 0.05 11.61 -16.36
CA ALA A 42 -0.54 11.10 -15.14
C ALA A 42 -2.05 11.33 -15.13
N PHE A 43 -2.82 10.27 -14.85
CA PHE A 43 -4.26 10.34 -14.64
C PHE A 43 -4.56 9.93 -13.19
N GLU A 44 -5.02 10.88 -12.39
CA GLU A 44 -5.36 10.68 -10.99
C GLU A 44 -6.86 10.62 -10.81
N GLY A 45 -7.36 9.63 -10.05
CA GLY A 45 -8.77 9.49 -9.80
C GLY A 45 -9.09 8.31 -8.89
N THR A 46 -10.38 8.10 -8.65
CA THR A 46 -10.89 7.01 -7.80
C THR A 46 -11.26 5.79 -8.63
N VAL A 47 -10.86 4.62 -8.20
CA VAL A 47 -11.22 3.34 -8.85
C VAL A 47 -12.69 3.02 -8.55
N ILE A 48 -13.51 2.93 -9.60
CA ILE A 48 -14.92 2.57 -9.49
C ILE A 48 -15.13 1.06 -9.58
N LYS A 49 -14.40 0.41 -10.51
CA LYS A 49 -14.61 -0.98 -10.86
C LYS A 49 -13.29 -1.64 -11.20
N LYS A 50 -13.17 -2.90 -10.80
CA LYS A 50 -12.14 -3.84 -11.26
C LYS A 50 -12.84 -4.99 -11.95
N HIS A 51 -12.36 -5.38 -13.13
CA HIS A 51 -12.96 -6.42 -13.96
C HIS A 51 -11.87 -7.24 -14.64
N GLY A 52 -12.19 -8.50 -14.94
CA GLY A 52 -11.30 -9.43 -15.62
C GLY A 52 -10.30 -10.12 -14.69
N SER A 53 -9.66 -11.14 -15.24
CA SER A 53 -8.61 -11.93 -14.59
C SER A 53 -7.40 -12.05 -15.52
N GLY A 54 -6.27 -12.49 -15.02
CA GLY A 54 -5.05 -12.69 -15.80
C GLY A 54 -4.62 -11.41 -16.55
N VAL A 55 -4.31 -11.55 -17.82
CA VAL A 55 -3.86 -10.47 -18.71
C VAL A 55 -4.95 -9.41 -18.93
N ASN A 56 -6.23 -9.84 -18.99
CA ASN A 56 -7.38 -8.97 -19.28
C ASN A 56 -7.89 -8.19 -18.06
N LYS A 57 -7.10 -8.11 -16.99
CA LYS A 57 -7.46 -7.37 -15.78
C LYS A 57 -7.49 -5.87 -16.04
N THR A 58 -8.67 -5.26 -15.85
CA THR A 58 -8.92 -3.84 -16.08
C THR A 58 -9.38 -3.13 -14.82
N ILE A 59 -9.06 -1.85 -14.73
CA ILE A 59 -9.60 -0.94 -13.72
C ILE A 59 -10.26 0.26 -14.41
N THR A 60 -11.40 0.68 -13.88
CA THR A 60 -12.07 1.91 -14.31
C THR A 60 -11.81 3.00 -13.28
N VAL A 61 -11.16 4.08 -13.70
CA VAL A 61 -10.81 5.20 -12.84
C VAL A 61 -11.64 6.42 -13.23
N ARG A 62 -12.29 7.03 -12.24
CA ARG A 62 -13.09 8.24 -12.38
C ARG A 62 -12.40 9.44 -11.78
N LYS A 63 -12.37 10.53 -12.53
CA LYS A 63 -11.93 11.85 -12.09
C LYS A 63 -13.03 12.86 -12.40
N VAL A 64 -13.26 13.78 -11.48
CA VAL A 64 -14.12 14.95 -11.74
C VAL A 64 -13.21 16.13 -12.08
N PHE A 65 -13.39 16.68 -13.25
CA PHE A 65 -12.65 17.84 -13.73
C PHE A 65 -13.64 18.92 -14.17
N GLN A 66 -13.57 20.11 -13.58
CA GLN A 66 -14.46 21.24 -13.86
C GLN A 66 -15.97 20.88 -13.80
N GLY A 67 -16.36 20.06 -12.83
CA GLY A 67 -17.76 19.60 -12.70
C GLY A 67 -18.13 18.43 -13.61
N VAL A 68 -17.30 18.08 -14.60
CA VAL A 68 -17.54 16.96 -15.50
C VAL A 68 -16.84 15.71 -14.98
N GLY A 69 -17.58 14.59 -14.90
CA GLY A 69 -17.02 13.28 -14.51
C GLY A 69 -16.41 12.57 -15.72
N VAL A 70 -15.11 12.37 -15.71
CA VAL A 70 -14.38 11.62 -16.74
C VAL A 70 -14.01 10.25 -16.23
N GLU A 71 -14.37 9.21 -16.96
CA GLU A 71 -14.02 7.82 -16.66
C GLU A 71 -13.11 7.25 -17.74
N ARG A 72 -12.03 6.61 -17.31
CA ARG A 72 -11.12 5.88 -18.22
C ARG A 72 -10.93 4.46 -17.73
N VAL A 73 -10.92 3.53 -18.68
CA VAL A 73 -10.62 2.13 -18.43
C VAL A 73 -9.17 1.89 -18.76
N PHE A 74 -8.45 1.29 -17.82
CA PHE A 74 -7.04 0.94 -17.97
C PHE A 74 -6.87 -0.56 -17.89
N LEU A 75 -6.20 -1.15 -18.87
CA LEU A 75 -5.76 -2.54 -18.87
C LEU A 75 -4.45 -2.61 -18.09
N LEU A 76 -4.42 -3.26 -16.92
CA LEU A 76 -3.28 -3.25 -15.98
C LEU A 76 -1.98 -3.75 -16.61
N ASN A 77 -2.06 -4.78 -17.45
CA ASN A 77 -0.90 -5.39 -18.08
C ASN A 77 -0.49 -4.73 -19.40
N SER A 78 -1.15 -3.61 -19.80
CA SER A 78 -0.81 -2.93 -21.05
C SER A 78 0.61 -2.33 -21.00
N PRO A 79 1.41 -2.45 -22.09
CA PRO A 79 2.73 -1.81 -22.19
C PRO A 79 2.67 -0.28 -22.17
N ARG A 80 1.49 0.30 -22.51
CA ARG A 80 1.28 1.76 -22.42
C ARG A 80 1.21 2.29 -20.99
N ILE A 81 0.96 1.43 -20.01
CA ILE A 81 0.96 1.83 -18.60
C ILE A 81 2.38 1.64 -18.07
N ASP A 82 3.00 2.75 -17.69
CA ASP A 82 4.32 2.76 -17.10
C ASP A 82 4.26 2.34 -15.64
N LYS A 83 3.51 3.11 -14.82
CA LYS A 83 3.41 2.88 -13.39
C LYS A 83 2.00 3.21 -12.87
N ILE A 84 1.57 2.49 -11.85
CA ILE A 84 0.35 2.79 -11.10
C ILE A 84 0.76 3.00 -9.65
N THR A 85 0.37 4.13 -9.05
CA THR A 85 0.63 4.42 -7.65
C THR A 85 -0.70 4.56 -6.93
N VAL A 86 -0.88 3.81 -5.85
CA VAL A 86 -2.03 3.95 -4.96
C VAL A 86 -1.70 5.08 -3.98
N LEU A 87 -2.45 6.18 -4.03
CA LEU A 87 -2.27 7.34 -3.16
C LEU A 87 -2.98 7.14 -1.83
N ARG A 88 -4.22 6.65 -1.86
CA ARG A 88 -5.06 6.43 -0.69
C ARG A 88 -5.85 5.15 -0.85
N LYS A 89 -5.94 4.35 0.21
CA LYS A 89 -6.78 3.17 0.26
C LYS A 89 -8.16 3.56 0.78
N GLY A 90 -9.21 3.21 0.05
CA GLY A 90 -10.58 3.50 0.42
C GLY A 90 -11.24 2.35 1.18
N ASP A 91 -12.05 2.69 2.18
CA ASP A 91 -12.89 1.72 2.88
C ASP A 91 -14.27 1.68 2.22
N VAL A 92 -14.52 0.65 1.43
CA VAL A 92 -15.77 0.46 0.70
C VAL A 92 -16.32 -0.94 0.89
N ARG A 93 -17.65 -1.05 1.00
CA ARG A 93 -18.34 -2.34 1.14
C ARG A 93 -18.75 -2.97 -0.19
N ARG A 94 -18.80 -2.16 -1.26
CA ARG A 94 -19.26 -2.59 -2.58
C ARG A 94 -18.08 -2.78 -3.54
N SER A 95 -18.12 -3.82 -4.35
CA SER A 95 -17.10 -4.09 -5.39
C SER A 95 -17.21 -3.17 -6.61
N LYS A 96 -18.37 -2.55 -6.82
CA LYS A 96 -18.63 -1.63 -7.93
C LYS A 96 -19.29 -0.37 -7.39
N LEU A 97 -18.69 0.79 -7.66
CA LEU A 97 -19.09 2.07 -7.07
C LEU A 97 -19.80 2.98 -8.08
N TYR A 98 -20.81 2.44 -8.76
CA TYR A 98 -21.52 3.23 -9.80
C TYR A 98 -22.31 4.41 -9.23
N TYR A 99 -22.69 4.37 -7.96
CA TYR A 99 -23.37 5.47 -7.29
C TYR A 99 -22.57 6.78 -7.27
N LEU A 100 -21.24 6.70 -7.48
CA LEU A 100 -20.37 7.88 -7.58
C LEU A 100 -20.67 8.73 -8.83
N ARG A 101 -21.37 8.18 -9.81
CA ARG A 101 -21.79 8.90 -11.02
C ARG A 101 -22.88 9.92 -10.75
N GLU A 102 -23.81 9.57 -9.88
CA GLU A 102 -24.97 10.36 -9.53
C GLU A 102 -24.68 11.38 -8.42
N ARG A 103 -23.68 11.08 -7.57
CA ARG A 103 -23.34 11.91 -6.42
C ARG A 103 -22.26 12.92 -6.77
N SER A 104 -22.40 14.13 -6.20
CA SER A 104 -21.43 15.21 -6.34
C SER A 104 -21.04 15.81 -4.98
N GLY A 105 -19.93 16.52 -4.92
CA GLY A 105 -19.47 17.24 -3.74
C GLY A 105 -19.10 16.34 -2.55
N LYS A 106 -19.63 16.64 -1.38
CA LYS A 106 -19.28 15.93 -0.13
C LYS A 106 -19.69 14.46 -0.13
N ALA A 107 -20.78 14.11 -0.84
CA ALA A 107 -21.31 12.74 -0.90
C ALA A 107 -20.42 11.77 -1.73
N THR A 108 -19.48 12.31 -2.50
CA THR A 108 -18.54 11.52 -3.30
C THR A 108 -17.28 11.09 -2.50
N ARG A 109 -17.08 11.68 -1.32
CA ARG A 109 -15.88 11.37 -0.51
C ARG A 109 -15.98 9.98 0.06
N ILE A 110 -14.95 9.17 -0.22
CA ILE A 110 -14.78 7.82 0.32
C ILE A 110 -13.95 7.93 1.59
N LYS A 111 -14.32 7.18 2.63
CA LYS A 111 -13.54 7.08 3.86
C LYS A 111 -12.22 6.38 3.59
N GLU A 112 -11.14 6.86 4.18
CA GLU A 112 -9.85 6.21 4.08
C GLU A 112 -9.80 4.99 5.01
N LYS A 113 -9.25 3.90 4.51
CA LYS A 113 -8.94 2.72 5.30
C LYS A 113 -7.66 2.97 6.08
N ILE A 114 -7.79 3.24 7.36
CA ILE A 114 -6.65 3.39 8.27
C ILE A 114 -6.11 1.99 8.57
N GLU A 115 -5.03 1.62 7.92
CA GLU A 115 -4.28 0.43 8.32
C GLU A 115 -3.57 0.77 9.64
N LYS A 116 -4.01 0.11 10.73
CA LYS A 116 -3.23 0.14 11.97
C LYS A 116 -1.83 -0.36 11.60
N ARG A 117 -0.82 0.50 11.72
CA ARG A 117 0.57 0.05 11.61
C ARG A 117 0.67 -1.12 12.60
N GLN A 118 0.86 -2.31 12.09
CA GLN A 118 1.38 -3.38 12.90
C GLN A 118 2.77 -2.89 13.27
N THR A 119 2.89 -2.29 14.46
CA THR A 119 4.17 -2.25 15.12
C THR A 119 4.58 -3.71 15.16
N SER A 120 5.53 -4.07 14.32
CA SER A 120 6.26 -5.30 14.48
C SER A 120 6.88 -5.19 15.88
N HIS A 121 6.14 -5.66 16.89
CA HIS A 121 6.76 -6.11 18.10
C HIS A 121 7.71 -7.19 17.59
N THR A 122 8.93 -6.78 17.30
CA THR A 122 10.06 -7.68 17.32
C THR A 122 9.85 -8.48 18.58
N LEU A 123 9.47 -9.74 18.41
CA LEU A 123 9.49 -10.72 19.50
C LEU A 123 10.96 -10.80 19.91
N VAL A 124 11.40 -9.80 20.68
CA VAL A 124 12.56 -9.95 21.54
C VAL A 124 12.20 -11.14 22.39
N SER A 125 12.76 -12.25 21.98
CA SER A 125 12.46 -13.58 22.46
C SER A 125 12.35 -13.56 23.98
N ARG A 126 11.19 -13.98 24.46
CA ARG A 126 10.91 -14.24 25.89
C ARG A 126 11.90 -15.23 26.52
N SER A 127 12.90 -15.65 25.79
CA SER A 127 13.94 -16.57 26.25
C SER A 127 14.95 -15.94 27.20
N TYR A 128 15.11 -14.60 27.23
CA TYR A 128 16.08 -13.96 28.12
C TYR A 128 15.58 -13.75 29.54
N CYS A 129 14.28 -13.88 29.82
CA CYS A 129 13.74 -13.69 31.18
C CYS A 129 13.58 -14.97 31.98
N LYS A 130 13.95 -16.16 31.47
CA LYS A 130 13.88 -17.42 32.24
C LYS A 130 15.07 -17.67 33.19
N GLY A 131 16.10 -16.84 33.14
CA GLY A 131 17.31 -17.01 33.97
C GLY A 131 17.34 -16.24 35.30
N TRP A 132 16.40 -15.35 35.58
CA TRP A 132 16.49 -14.46 36.75
C TRP A 132 15.48 -14.76 37.84
N LYS A 133 15.13 -16.01 38.05
CA LYS A 133 14.40 -16.44 39.25
C LYS A 133 15.35 -17.22 40.14
N LYS A 134 16.29 -16.58 40.83
CA LYS A 134 16.89 -16.99 42.11
C LYS A 134 18.04 -16.05 42.50
N ALA A 135 17.73 -14.81 42.78
CA ALA A 135 18.59 -14.04 43.69
C ALA A 135 17.77 -13.74 44.91
N LYS A 136 18.14 -14.40 46.00
CA LYS A 136 17.54 -14.29 47.35
C LYS A 136 17.62 -12.84 47.80
N ARG A 137 16.50 -12.33 48.29
CA ARG A 137 16.42 -11.10 49.09
C ARG A 137 17.42 -11.15 50.23
N THR A 138 18.42 -10.29 50.17
CA THR A 138 19.10 -9.84 51.38
C THR A 138 18.76 -8.38 51.52
N ILE A 139 17.88 -8.11 52.47
CA ILE A 139 17.53 -6.75 52.93
C ILE A 139 18.74 -6.25 53.71
N VAL A 140 19.42 -5.26 53.19
CA VAL A 140 20.25 -4.39 54.00
C VAL A 140 19.67 -2.97 53.85
N VAL A 141 18.96 -2.61 54.91
CA VAL A 141 18.53 -1.24 55.15
C VAL A 141 19.75 -0.48 55.64
N SER A 142 20.20 0.51 54.90
CA SER A 142 20.70 1.75 55.51
C SER A 142 21.17 2.73 54.40
N GLY A 143 20.56 3.89 54.39
CA GLY A 143 21.28 5.12 54.20
C GLY A 143 21.45 5.66 52.80
N CYS A 144 20.57 6.61 52.49
CA CYS A 144 20.97 7.91 51.91
C CYS A 144 21.79 7.94 50.62
N GLY A 145 21.20 8.52 49.60
CA GLY A 145 21.97 9.47 48.80
C GLY A 145 22.37 9.04 47.40
N TYR A 146 21.88 9.82 46.44
CA TYR A 146 22.45 10.11 45.11
C TYR A 146 22.44 9.01 44.04
N TRP A 147 21.50 9.11 43.15
CA TRP A 147 21.62 9.63 41.76
C TRP A 147 22.97 9.32 41.11
N SER A 148 22.91 8.50 40.10
CA SER A 148 23.56 8.80 38.80
C SER A 148 23.33 7.64 37.82
N TYR A 149 22.63 7.94 36.73
CA TYR A 149 23.08 7.78 35.36
C TYR A 149 24.34 6.93 35.19
N TRP A 150 24.17 5.69 34.78
CA TRP A 150 25.15 4.92 34.02
C TRP A 150 24.47 3.75 33.34
N CYS A 151 23.88 3.99 32.20
CA CYS A 151 23.54 2.97 31.23
C CYS A 151 23.63 3.54 29.82
N GLU A 152 24.76 4.17 29.59
CA GLU A 152 25.12 4.65 28.25
C GLU A 152 26.61 4.42 28.11
N THR A 153 27.02 3.49 27.32
CA THR A 153 28.29 3.24 26.63
C THR A 153 28.67 1.77 26.62
N ALA A 154 27.96 0.96 25.83
CA ALA A 154 28.49 -0.30 25.36
C ALA A 154 27.84 -0.74 24.05
N PHE A 155 27.79 0.19 23.08
CA PHE A 155 27.43 -0.23 21.71
C PHE A 155 28.12 0.63 20.65
N PHE A 156 29.43 0.80 20.80
CA PHE A 156 30.23 1.38 19.71
C PHE A 156 31.67 0.87 19.74
N LYS A 157 31.85 -0.40 19.37
CA LYS A 157 33.17 -0.88 18.89
C LYS A 157 33.03 -2.29 18.32
N GLN A 158 32.71 -2.38 17.03
CA GLN A 158 33.20 -3.41 16.13
C GLN A 158 32.68 -3.11 14.73
N LEU A 159 33.39 -2.28 14.03
CA LEU A 159 33.48 -2.23 12.58
C LEU A 159 34.85 -1.65 12.24
N TRP A 160 35.77 -2.55 12.13
CA TRP A 160 36.94 -2.49 11.25
C TRP A 160 37.20 -3.89 10.78
#